data_bd9aa87ed430368d13ac3271f4fad298
#
_entry.id   bd9aa87ed430368d13ac3271f4fad298
#
_cell.length_a   1.000
_cell.length_b   1.000
_cell.length_c   1.000
_cell.angle_alpha   90.00
_cell.angle_beta   90.00
_cell.angle_gamma   90.00
#
_symmetry.space_group_name_H-M   'P 1'
#
loop_
_entity.id
_entity.type
_entity.pdbx_description
1 polymer ?
#
loop_
_entity_poly.entity_id
_entity_poly.type
_entity_poly.pdbx_seq_one_letter_code
_entity_poly.pdbx_strand_id
1 'polypeptide(L)'
;MKKTIIAMAAACAALAACSKEPISSAIVTPSEEGVGQISFTVAGDEPAETRAVTAYTTAQTYESQVNKVQVFVFGSDGAINFYQNLGTATSGSISTTAGTKTVWAVVNGPDLSTIGTLSALQATAVDLSANSTTASTGFVMAGSSTVSVTNGGTASCAITVSRLVSRVALSTVVNKLPQSYGAITIDRVFLCNVVGNQNLAGNAAASTWYNMNGRADEPTRVKNHIIDGSTYKASCETLTYKGVSQSVANGAAHTPSTPYLFYSFPNSSTAAPSGFQSTFAAQRSVLTVVATISGKTYYYPVVLDN
;
A
#
# COMPACT_ATOMS: atom_id res chain seq x y z
N MET A 1 -31.83 -68.20 29.36
CA MET A 1 -31.49 -66.86 29.74
C MET A 1 -30.85 -66.15 28.51
N LYS A 2 -31.60 -65.38 27.77
CA LYS A 2 -31.13 -64.63 26.61
C LYS A 2 -31.28 -63.15 26.99
N LYS A 3 -30.17 -62.41 27.03
CA LYS A 3 -30.17 -60.97 27.25
C LYS A 3 -30.33 -60.28 25.92
N THR A 4 -31.41 -59.55 25.74
CA THR A 4 -31.70 -58.70 24.58
C THR A 4 -31.10 -57.30 24.89
N ILE A 5 -30.20 -56.81 24.03
CA ILE A 5 -29.70 -55.44 24.09
C ILE A 5 -30.56 -54.59 23.15
N ILE A 6 -31.26 -53.61 23.69
CA ILE A 6 -32.00 -52.59 22.93
C ILE A 6 -31.05 -51.43 22.62
N ALA A 7 -30.78 -51.22 21.34
CA ALA A 7 -30.08 -50.03 20.88
C ALA A 7 -31.06 -48.88 20.73
N MET A 8 -30.86 -47.81 21.49
CA MET A 8 -31.66 -46.60 21.45
C MET A 8 -30.98 -45.60 20.53
N ALA A 9 -31.52 -45.37 19.36
CA ALA A 9 -31.07 -44.35 18.44
C ALA A 9 -31.65 -43.00 18.89
N ALA A 10 -30.81 -42.10 19.36
CA ALA A 10 -31.17 -40.70 19.64
C ALA A 10 -30.97 -39.86 18.39
N ALA A 11 -32.06 -39.41 17.77
CA ALA A 11 -32.02 -38.42 16.71
C ALA A 11 -31.87 -37.03 17.34
N CYS A 12 -30.69 -36.44 17.19
CA CYS A 12 -30.49 -35.03 17.50
C CYS A 12 -30.90 -34.18 16.30
N ALA A 13 -32.00 -33.46 16.42
CA ALA A 13 -32.37 -32.37 15.51
C ALA A 13 -31.45 -31.17 15.81
N ALA A 14 -30.56 -30.81 14.87
CA ALA A 14 -29.75 -29.62 14.95
C ALA A 14 -30.59 -28.41 14.54
N LEU A 15 -30.92 -27.54 15.50
CA LEU A 15 -31.44 -26.21 15.25
C LEU A 15 -30.27 -25.33 14.77
N ALA A 16 -30.33 -24.88 13.53
CA ALA A 16 -29.39 -23.90 13.00
C ALA A 16 -29.69 -22.53 13.64
N ALA A 17 -28.94 -22.19 14.65
CA ALA A 17 -28.85 -20.82 15.13
C ALA A 17 -27.67 -20.10 14.39
N CYS A 18 -28.00 -19.17 13.51
CA CYS A 18 -27.02 -18.22 12.97
C CYS A 18 -26.52 -17.30 14.09
N SER A 19 -25.43 -17.66 14.74
CA SER A 19 -24.65 -16.71 15.53
C SER A 19 -23.45 -16.24 14.70
N LYS A 20 -23.38 -14.94 14.46
CA LYS A 20 -22.18 -14.26 13.97
C LYS A 20 -21.12 -14.29 15.07
N GLU A 21 -20.35 -15.34 15.14
CA GLU A 21 -19.13 -15.31 15.91
C GLU A 21 -17.95 -15.03 14.98
N PRO A 22 -16.98 -14.16 15.38
CA PRO A 22 -15.75 -13.99 14.60
C PRO A 22 -15.05 -15.36 14.56
N ILE A 23 -14.55 -15.74 13.38
CA ILE A 23 -13.81 -17.00 13.19
C ILE A 23 -12.48 -16.87 13.95
N SER A 24 -12.54 -17.13 15.24
CA SER A 24 -11.38 -17.37 16.08
C SER A 24 -11.09 -18.86 16.02
N SER A 25 -9.96 -19.23 15.45
CA SER A 25 -9.44 -20.59 15.29
C SER A 25 -10.35 -21.52 14.47
N ALA A 26 -10.07 -21.65 13.18
CA ALA A 26 -10.59 -22.76 12.39
C ALA A 26 -10.18 -24.08 13.06
N ILE A 27 -11.17 -24.81 13.58
CA ILE A 27 -10.97 -26.19 14.01
C ILE A 27 -10.69 -26.98 12.73
N VAL A 28 -9.41 -27.27 12.47
CA VAL A 28 -9.03 -28.22 11.43
C VAL A 28 -9.54 -29.60 11.86
N THR A 29 -10.69 -30.03 11.30
CA THR A 29 -11.09 -31.41 11.40
C THR A 29 -10.02 -32.26 10.70
N PRO A 30 -9.43 -33.28 11.36
CA PRO A 30 -8.42 -34.11 10.74
C PRO A 30 -9.08 -34.86 9.57
N SER A 31 -8.85 -34.43 8.33
CA SER A 31 -8.84 -35.31 7.19
C SER A 31 -7.58 -36.20 7.32
N GLU A 32 -7.51 -37.31 6.62
CA GLU A 32 -6.33 -38.21 6.62
C GLU A 32 -5.01 -37.55 6.19
N GLU A 33 -5.02 -36.28 5.88
CA GLU A 33 -3.86 -35.44 5.66
C GLU A 33 -3.23 -35.08 7.03
N GLY A 34 -2.01 -35.55 7.26
CA GLY A 34 -1.28 -35.31 8.51
C GLY A 34 -1.14 -33.82 8.82
N VAL A 35 -0.95 -33.50 10.09
CA VAL A 35 -0.76 -32.13 10.59
C VAL A 35 0.73 -31.84 10.73
N GLY A 36 1.17 -30.64 10.33
CA GLY A 36 2.52 -30.13 10.57
C GLY A 36 2.47 -28.68 11.05
N GLN A 37 3.64 -28.05 11.17
CA GLN A 37 3.78 -26.68 11.61
C GLN A 37 4.50 -25.81 10.57
N ILE A 38 4.16 -24.53 10.54
CA ILE A 38 4.91 -23.49 9.85
C ILE A 38 5.46 -22.54 10.92
N SER A 39 6.78 -22.42 11.01
CA SER A 39 7.44 -21.33 11.73
C SER A 39 7.74 -20.22 10.74
N PHE A 40 7.23 -19.02 10.96
CA PHE A 40 7.35 -17.93 9.99
C PHE A 40 7.98 -16.67 10.60
N THR A 41 8.61 -15.89 9.71
CA THR A 41 9.07 -14.52 9.99
C THR A 41 8.59 -13.59 8.88
N VAL A 42 8.21 -12.36 9.26
CA VAL A 42 7.80 -11.29 8.34
C VAL A 42 8.87 -10.20 8.42
N ALA A 43 9.45 -9.84 7.29
CA ALA A 43 10.43 -8.76 7.17
C ALA A 43 10.02 -7.79 6.07
N GLY A 44 10.33 -6.50 6.25
CA GLY A 44 10.17 -5.52 5.18
C GLY A 44 11.20 -5.74 4.09
N ASP A 45 10.82 -5.43 2.85
CA ASP A 45 11.75 -5.33 1.74
C ASP A 45 12.72 -4.15 1.99
N GLU A 46 14.02 -4.39 1.83
CA GLU A 46 14.98 -3.30 1.76
C GLU A 46 14.63 -2.45 0.53
N PRO A 47 14.74 -1.11 0.61
CA PRO A 47 14.38 -0.25 -0.52
C PRO A 47 15.22 -0.65 -1.72
N ALA A 48 14.57 -1.21 -2.74
CA ALA A 48 15.20 -1.49 -4.01
C ALA A 48 15.84 -0.19 -4.52
N GLU A 49 17.11 -0.23 -4.90
CA GLU A 49 17.76 0.88 -5.58
C GLU A 49 17.05 1.13 -6.91
N THR A 50 16.09 2.05 -6.90
CA THR A 50 15.40 2.45 -8.12
C THR A 50 16.31 3.35 -8.94
N ARG A 51 16.31 3.08 -10.23
CA ARG A 51 17.10 3.72 -11.28
C ARG A 51 17.24 5.22 -11.11
N ALA A 52 18.52 5.62 -11.15
CA ALA A 52 19.06 6.89 -11.61
C ALA A 52 18.75 8.18 -10.83
N VAL A 53 19.80 8.94 -10.70
CA VAL A 53 20.01 10.20 -10.03
C VAL A 53 20.15 10.02 -8.52
N THR A 54 21.37 10.10 -8.03
CA THR A 54 21.82 10.07 -6.62
C THR A 54 20.66 9.87 -5.64
N ALA A 55 20.25 8.61 -5.50
CA ALA A 55 19.00 8.26 -4.86
C ALA A 55 19.06 8.72 -3.40
N TYR A 56 18.07 9.52 -2.98
CA TYR A 56 17.84 9.69 -1.56
C TYR A 56 17.35 8.34 -1.02
N THR A 57 18.29 7.55 -0.52
CA THR A 57 18.08 6.18 -0.06
C THR A 57 17.68 6.10 1.41
N THR A 58 17.82 7.20 2.18
CA THR A 58 17.49 7.19 3.60
C THR A 58 16.01 6.89 3.81
N ALA A 59 15.73 5.72 4.39
CA ALA A 59 14.37 5.34 4.78
C ALA A 59 13.89 6.23 5.93
N GLN A 60 12.60 6.57 5.91
CA GLN A 60 11.96 7.23 7.03
C GLN A 60 11.40 6.18 7.98
N THR A 61 11.40 6.47 9.29
CA THR A 61 10.92 5.51 10.30
C THR A 61 9.51 5.03 10.06
N TYR A 62 8.61 5.90 9.57
CA TYR A 62 7.23 5.53 9.24
C TYR A 62 7.12 4.61 8.01
N GLU A 63 8.15 4.53 7.17
CA GLU A 63 8.16 3.65 5.99
C GLU A 63 8.30 2.18 6.34
N SER A 64 8.93 1.87 7.48
CA SER A 64 9.11 0.51 8.00
C SER A 64 8.29 0.22 9.26
N GLN A 65 7.41 1.15 9.66
CA GLN A 65 6.61 1.02 10.87
C GLN A 65 5.65 -0.17 10.78
N VAL A 66 5.65 -1.03 11.79
CA VAL A 66 4.75 -2.17 11.94
C VAL A 66 3.79 -1.89 13.11
N ASN A 67 2.50 -1.66 12.80
CA ASN A 67 1.46 -1.45 13.79
C ASN A 67 0.48 -2.63 13.86
N LYS A 68 0.34 -3.37 12.77
CA LYS A 68 -0.51 -4.55 12.67
C LYS A 68 0.04 -5.52 11.64
N VAL A 69 0.10 -6.80 12.00
CA VAL A 69 0.45 -7.90 11.08
C VAL A 69 -0.70 -8.89 11.04
N GLN A 70 -1.18 -9.20 9.86
CA GLN A 70 -2.17 -10.22 9.61
C GLN A 70 -1.54 -11.32 8.75
N VAL A 71 -1.62 -12.56 9.20
CA VAL A 71 -1.03 -13.72 8.50
C VAL A 71 -2.12 -14.68 8.07
N PHE A 72 -2.00 -15.17 6.84
CA PHE A 72 -2.93 -16.10 6.19
C PHE A 72 -2.15 -17.31 5.69
N VAL A 73 -2.73 -18.49 5.82
CA VAL A 73 -2.22 -19.70 5.20
C VAL A 73 -3.32 -20.25 4.29
N PHE A 74 -2.98 -20.48 3.03
CA PHE A 74 -3.88 -21.04 2.03
C PHE A 74 -3.39 -22.42 1.59
N GLY A 75 -4.31 -23.32 1.34
CA GLY A 75 -4.06 -24.61 0.69
C GLY A 75 -3.70 -24.45 -0.79
N SER A 76 -3.32 -25.56 -1.42
CA SER A 76 -3.05 -25.59 -2.86
C SER A 76 -4.29 -25.29 -3.72
N ASP A 77 -5.48 -25.47 -3.17
CA ASP A 77 -6.77 -25.12 -3.77
C ASP A 77 -7.12 -23.63 -3.62
N GLY A 78 -6.29 -22.85 -2.91
CA GLY A 78 -6.52 -21.45 -2.61
C GLY A 78 -7.53 -21.19 -1.49
N ALA A 79 -8.07 -22.20 -0.84
CA ALA A 79 -8.92 -22.05 0.34
C ALA A 79 -8.07 -21.67 1.57
N ILE A 80 -8.65 -20.88 2.48
CA ILE A 80 -7.96 -20.51 3.71
C ILE A 80 -7.87 -21.72 4.65
N ASN A 81 -6.66 -22.00 5.13
CA ASN A 81 -6.41 -22.96 6.19
C ASN A 81 -6.26 -22.29 7.56
N PHE A 82 -5.75 -21.05 7.59
CA PHE A 82 -5.49 -20.33 8.83
C PHE A 82 -5.46 -18.83 8.62
N TYR A 83 -5.94 -18.08 9.61
CA TYR A 83 -5.82 -16.62 9.72
C TYR A 83 -5.49 -16.25 11.15
N GLN A 84 -4.58 -15.27 11.31
CA GLN A 84 -4.32 -14.66 12.62
C GLN A 84 -3.89 -13.20 12.47
N ASN A 85 -4.43 -12.36 13.34
CA ASN A 85 -3.91 -11.02 13.60
C ASN A 85 -2.90 -11.13 14.76
N LEU A 86 -1.65 -10.77 14.47
CA LEU A 86 -0.51 -10.88 15.41
C LEU A 86 -0.25 -9.58 16.20
N GLY A 87 -1.07 -8.54 16.00
CA GLY A 87 -0.71 -7.20 16.49
C GLY A 87 0.58 -6.72 15.84
N THR A 88 1.60 -6.39 16.62
CA THR A 88 2.91 -5.92 16.13
C THR A 88 3.95 -7.04 16.00
N ALA A 89 3.60 -8.29 16.34
CA ALA A 89 4.55 -9.40 16.25
C ALA A 89 4.80 -9.76 14.77
N THR A 90 6.07 -9.96 14.44
CA THR A 90 6.53 -10.26 13.07
C THR A 90 7.00 -11.70 12.90
N SER A 91 6.74 -12.56 13.89
CA SER A 91 7.07 -13.98 13.81
C SER A 91 6.07 -14.80 14.61
N GLY A 92 5.97 -16.08 14.29
CA GLY A 92 5.09 -17.00 14.98
C GLY A 92 5.19 -18.42 14.46
N SER A 93 4.30 -19.28 14.98
CA SER A 93 4.16 -20.67 14.54
C SER A 93 2.69 -21.01 14.38
N ILE A 94 2.36 -21.74 13.31
CA ILE A 94 1.02 -22.10 12.92
C ILE A 94 0.94 -23.60 12.68
N SER A 95 -0.04 -24.28 13.26
CA SER A 95 -0.38 -25.65 12.90
C SER A 95 -1.30 -25.66 11.67
N THR A 96 -1.00 -26.50 10.68
CA THR A 96 -1.76 -26.61 9.44
C THR A 96 -1.68 -28.05 8.92
N THR A 97 -2.53 -28.40 7.94
CA THR A 97 -2.44 -29.69 7.24
C THR A 97 -1.14 -29.80 6.44
N ALA A 98 -0.63 -30.99 6.22
CA ALA A 98 0.52 -31.24 5.35
C ALA A 98 0.23 -30.82 3.90
N GLY A 99 1.28 -30.67 3.10
CA GLY A 99 1.20 -30.27 1.70
C GLY A 99 1.75 -28.87 1.43
N THR A 100 1.65 -28.44 0.19
CA THR A 100 2.10 -27.11 -0.23
C THR A 100 1.14 -26.05 0.27
N LYS A 101 1.69 -25.00 0.90
CA LYS A 101 0.95 -23.87 1.45
C LYS A 101 1.48 -22.56 0.88
N THR A 102 0.55 -21.64 0.62
CA THR A 102 0.90 -20.24 0.35
C THR A 102 0.64 -19.42 1.61
N VAL A 103 1.69 -18.82 2.15
CA VAL A 103 1.61 -17.98 3.35
C VAL A 103 1.69 -16.52 2.94
N TRP A 104 0.69 -15.72 3.32
CA TRP A 104 0.64 -14.28 3.09
C TRP A 104 0.76 -13.51 4.38
N ALA A 105 1.46 -12.38 4.33
CA ALA A 105 1.45 -11.38 5.39
C ALA A 105 0.96 -10.04 4.83
N VAL A 106 0.08 -9.38 5.58
CA VAL A 106 -0.37 -8.01 5.33
C VAL A 106 -0.07 -7.17 6.56
N VAL A 107 0.72 -6.12 6.37
CA VAL A 107 1.14 -5.20 7.43
C VAL A 107 0.40 -3.89 7.26
N ASN A 108 -0.12 -3.33 8.35
CA ASN A 108 -0.87 -2.07 8.41
C ASN A 108 -2.11 -2.01 7.49
N GLY A 109 -2.54 -3.15 6.94
CA GLY A 109 -3.71 -3.22 6.06
C GLY A 109 -5.05 -3.08 6.81
N PRO A 110 -6.18 -3.03 6.07
CA PRO A 110 -7.52 -3.04 6.67
C PRO A 110 -7.76 -4.32 7.48
N ASP A 111 -8.91 -4.45 8.12
CA ASP A 111 -9.32 -5.71 8.72
C ASP A 111 -9.70 -6.72 7.61
N LEU A 112 -9.04 -7.88 7.63
CA LEU A 112 -9.13 -8.93 6.62
C LEU A 112 -9.62 -10.26 7.22
N SER A 113 -10.19 -10.24 8.43
CA SER A 113 -10.59 -11.43 9.18
C SER A 113 -11.67 -12.27 8.47
N THR A 114 -12.36 -11.71 7.48
CA THR A 114 -13.44 -12.40 6.74
C THR A 114 -12.98 -13.00 5.41
N ILE A 115 -11.69 -12.88 5.07
CA ILE A 115 -11.15 -13.42 3.82
C ILE A 115 -11.12 -14.96 3.87
N GLY A 116 -11.79 -15.60 2.91
CA GLY A 116 -11.88 -17.06 2.81
C GLY A 116 -11.01 -17.69 1.71
N THR A 117 -10.50 -16.91 0.76
CA THR A 117 -9.71 -17.43 -0.36
C THR A 117 -8.52 -16.55 -0.70
N LEU A 118 -7.48 -17.16 -1.28
CA LEU A 118 -6.30 -16.45 -1.77
C LEU A 118 -6.65 -15.40 -2.82
N SER A 119 -7.56 -15.73 -3.75
CA SER A 119 -7.96 -14.78 -4.80
C SER A 119 -8.71 -13.58 -4.22
N ALA A 120 -9.54 -13.76 -3.20
CA ALA A 120 -10.21 -12.66 -2.51
C ALA A 120 -9.21 -11.76 -1.78
N LEU A 121 -8.20 -12.35 -1.11
CA LEU A 121 -7.13 -11.58 -0.47
C LEU A 121 -6.37 -10.74 -1.50
N GLN A 122 -5.92 -11.36 -2.58
CA GLN A 122 -5.16 -10.70 -3.64
C GLN A 122 -5.95 -9.57 -4.31
N ALA A 123 -7.26 -9.75 -4.49
CA ALA A 123 -8.14 -8.75 -5.10
C ALA A 123 -8.59 -7.64 -4.13
N THR A 124 -8.30 -7.75 -2.84
CA THR A 124 -8.71 -6.74 -1.86
C THR A 124 -8.10 -5.39 -2.19
N ALA A 125 -8.96 -4.41 -2.44
CA ALA A 125 -8.55 -3.06 -2.76
C ALA A 125 -8.10 -2.30 -1.50
N VAL A 126 -7.01 -1.55 -1.65
CA VAL A 126 -6.47 -0.63 -0.64
C VAL A 126 -6.53 0.78 -1.22
N ASP A 127 -7.18 1.69 -0.51
CA ASP A 127 -7.20 3.11 -0.84
C ASP A 127 -5.90 3.79 -0.39
N LEU A 128 -5.44 4.81 -1.11
CA LEU A 128 -4.23 5.55 -0.76
C LEU A 128 -4.30 6.14 0.65
N SER A 129 -5.49 6.54 1.10
CA SER A 129 -5.70 7.08 2.46
C SER A 129 -5.49 6.07 3.60
N ALA A 130 -5.34 4.78 3.28
CA ALA A 130 -4.93 3.79 4.28
C ALA A 130 -3.44 3.89 4.63
N ASN A 131 -2.68 4.71 3.90
CA ASN A 131 -1.26 4.95 4.12
C ASN A 131 -1.05 6.32 4.77
N SER A 132 -0.04 6.44 5.61
CA SER A 132 0.28 7.71 6.28
C SER A 132 1.76 7.82 6.62
N THR A 133 2.26 9.04 6.62
CA THR A 133 3.59 9.38 7.13
C THR A 133 3.63 9.51 8.66
N THR A 134 2.55 9.17 9.36
CA THR A 134 2.51 9.12 10.83
C THR A 134 2.89 7.72 11.31
N ALA A 135 3.69 7.64 12.37
CA ALA A 135 4.12 6.37 12.93
C ALA A 135 2.95 5.48 13.43
N SER A 136 1.83 6.09 13.84
CA SER A 136 0.65 5.35 14.32
C SER A 136 -0.13 4.61 13.22
N THR A 137 0.05 4.99 11.96
CA THR A 137 -0.62 4.36 10.81
C THR A 137 0.36 3.61 9.92
N GLY A 138 1.46 4.25 9.51
CA GLY A 138 2.46 3.67 8.62
C GLY A 138 1.93 3.41 7.21
N PHE A 139 2.66 2.57 6.47
CA PHE A 139 2.30 2.17 5.11
C PHE A 139 1.77 0.75 5.06
N VAL A 140 0.79 0.51 4.20
CA VAL A 140 0.32 -0.84 3.90
C VAL A 140 1.39 -1.58 3.11
N MET A 141 1.76 -2.75 3.63
CA MET A 141 2.73 -3.66 2.99
C MET A 141 2.10 -5.04 2.86
N ALA A 142 2.45 -5.74 1.81
CA ALA A 142 1.99 -7.10 1.58
C ALA A 142 3.09 -7.95 0.95
N GLY A 143 3.02 -9.25 1.20
CA GLY A 143 3.93 -10.20 0.59
C GLY A 143 3.55 -11.64 0.90
N SER A 144 4.14 -12.56 0.15
CA SER A 144 3.84 -13.99 0.29
C SER A 144 5.06 -14.86 0.08
N SER A 145 4.98 -16.07 0.61
CA SER A 145 5.97 -17.12 0.39
C SER A 145 5.25 -18.47 0.28
N THR A 146 5.83 -19.40 -0.46
CA THR A 146 5.33 -20.78 -0.56
C THR A 146 6.20 -21.71 0.24
N VAL A 147 5.59 -22.64 0.97
CA VAL A 147 6.27 -23.61 1.82
C VAL A 147 5.62 -24.99 1.72
N SER A 148 6.41 -26.03 1.80
CA SER A 148 5.92 -27.42 1.86
C SER A 148 5.98 -27.92 3.30
N VAL A 149 4.83 -28.36 3.81
CA VAL A 149 4.66 -28.86 5.17
C VAL A 149 4.56 -30.37 5.12
N THR A 150 5.44 -31.08 5.85
CA THR A 150 5.39 -32.53 5.99
C THR A 150 4.58 -32.93 7.21
N ASN A 151 3.98 -34.11 7.18
CA ASN A 151 3.27 -34.65 8.33
C ASN A 151 4.21 -34.78 9.55
N GLY A 152 3.80 -34.22 10.69
CA GLY A 152 4.58 -34.16 11.93
C GLY A 152 5.79 -33.24 11.87
N GLY A 153 6.08 -32.60 10.72
CA GLY A 153 7.24 -31.74 10.53
C GLY A 153 6.98 -30.27 10.82
N THR A 154 8.06 -29.50 10.96
CA THR A 154 8.04 -28.04 11.02
C THR A 154 8.75 -27.47 9.79
N ALA A 155 8.06 -26.62 9.03
CA ALA A 155 8.62 -25.93 7.89
C ALA A 155 8.91 -24.46 8.26
N SER A 156 10.06 -23.92 7.82
CA SER A 156 10.39 -22.51 7.99
C SER A 156 9.91 -21.69 6.79
N CYS A 157 9.29 -20.54 7.05
CA CYS A 157 8.73 -19.65 6.03
C CYS A 157 9.15 -18.20 6.29
N ALA A 158 10.04 -17.67 5.49
CA ALA A 158 10.38 -16.24 5.48
C ALA A 158 9.45 -15.52 4.49
N ILE A 159 8.78 -14.47 4.95
CA ILE A 159 7.85 -13.67 4.14
C ILE A 159 8.44 -12.27 4.05
N THR A 160 8.81 -11.86 2.85
CA THR A 160 9.20 -10.47 2.57
C THR A 160 7.97 -9.68 2.17
N VAL A 161 7.69 -8.59 2.88
CA VAL A 161 6.58 -7.68 2.57
C VAL A 161 7.13 -6.38 1.97
N SER A 162 6.52 -5.94 0.86
CA SER A 162 6.85 -4.69 0.19
C SER A 162 5.73 -3.68 0.36
N ARG A 163 6.09 -2.39 0.44
CA ARG A 163 5.12 -1.29 0.44
C ARG A 163 4.35 -1.28 -0.89
N LEU A 164 3.05 -1.05 -0.81
CA LEU A 164 2.22 -0.92 -2.02
C LEU A 164 2.41 0.44 -2.70
N VAL A 165 2.92 1.44 -1.99
CA VAL A 165 3.18 2.79 -2.52
C VAL A 165 4.61 2.96 -3.02
N SER A 166 4.76 3.76 -4.08
CA SER A 166 6.04 4.26 -4.57
C SER A 166 6.36 5.61 -3.95
N ARG A 167 7.65 5.91 -3.77
CA ARG A 167 8.15 7.17 -3.23
C ARG A 167 8.73 8.06 -4.32
N VAL A 168 8.34 9.34 -4.31
CA VAL A 168 8.93 10.41 -5.10
C VAL A 168 9.65 11.38 -4.16
N ALA A 169 10.90 11.71 -4.45
CA ALA A 169 11.71 12.62 -3.64
C ALA A 169 12.16 13.83 -4.47
N LEU A 170 11.86 15.05 -3.99
CA LEU A 170 12.43 16.28 -4.52
C LEU A 170 13.53 16.76 -3.56
N SER A 171 14.78 16.58 -3.96
CA SER A 171 15.95 16.86 -3.12
C SER A 171 16.49 18.29 -3.25
N THR A 172 16.33 18.89 -4.43
CA THR A 172 16.93 20.22 -4.69
C THR A 172 16.14 20.98 -5.74
N VAL A 173 15.98 22.28 -5.53
CA VAL A 173 15.47 23.23 -6.53
C VAL A 173 16.52 24.30 -6.73
N VAL A 174 16.94 24.53 -7.98
CA VAL A 174 17.94 25.52 -8.34
C VAL A 174 17.30 26.67 -9.09
N ASN A 175 17.53 27.91 -8.66
CA ASN A 175 17.09 29.09 -9.40
C ASN A 175 18.12 29.45 -10.48
N LYS A 176 17.88 29.00 -11.70
CA LYS A 176 18.70 29.30 -12.90
C LYS A 176 18.05 30.33 -13.83
N LEU A 177 17.10 31.11 -13.35
CA LEU A 177 16.48 32.16 -14.16
C LEU A 177 17.50 33.25 -14.48
N PRO A 178 17.29 34.06 -15.53
CA PRO A 178 18.10 35.28 -15.75
C PRO A 178 18.11 36.18 -14.52
N GLN A 179 19.25 36.84 -14.26
CA GLN A 179 19.45 37.63 -13.06
C GLN A 179 18.41 38.76 -12.87
N SER A 180 17.82 39.24 -13.96
CA SER A 180 16.74 40.22 -13.94
C SER A 180 15.47 39.81 -13.19
N TYR A 181 15.27 38.50 -13.00
CA TYR A 181 14.13 37.96 -12.22
C TYR A 181 14.42 37.94 -10.72
N GLY A 182 15.67 37.99 -10.30
CA GLY A 182 16.08 38.01 -8.90
C GLY A 182 15.77 36.67 -8.17
N ALA A 183 15.44 36.80 -6.89
CA ALA A 183 15.05 35.67 -6.08
C ALA A 183 13.64 35.14 -6.46
N ILE A 184 13.43 33.84 -6.29
CA ILE A 184 12.13 33.20 -6.38
C ILE A 184 11.68 32.74 -5.01
N THR A 185 10.39 32.58 -4.79
CA THR A 185 9.84 31.90 -3.61
C THR A 185 9.18 30.60 -4.07
N ILE A 186 9.68 29.46 -3.57
CA ILE A 186 8.98 28.17 -3.74
C ILE A 186 7.83 28.17 -2.76
N ASP A 187 6.59 28.18 -3.26
CA ASP A 187 5.40 28.28 -2.41
C ASP A 187 4.96 26.92 -1.91
N ARG A 188 4.92 25.91 -2.80
CA ARG A 188 4.48 24.55 -2.53
C ARG A 188 4.92 23.58 -3.61
N VAL A 189 4.83 22.30 -3.29
CA VAL A 189 5.06 21.18 -4.23
C VAL A 189 3.98 20.13 -4.03
N PHE A 190 3.50 19.54 -5.11
CA PHE A 190 2.45 18.51 -5.03
C PHE A 190 2.46 17.53 -6.20
N LEU A 191 1.81 16.39 -6.00
CA LEU A 191 1.55 15.40 -7.05
C LEU A 191 0.17 15.59 -7.67
N CYS A 192 0.11 15.46 -9.00
CA CYS A 192 -1.11 15.33 -9.79
C CYS A 192 -1.20 13.95 -10.45
N ASN A 193 -2.41 13.56 -10.86
CA ASN A 193 -2.72 12.26 -11.46
C ASN A 193 -2.22 11.12 -10.56
N VAL A 194 -2.62 11.18 -9.30
CA VAL A 194 -2.22 10.23 -8.26
C VAL A 194 -3.13 9.02 -8.32
N VAL A 195 -2.56 7.83 -8.44
CA VAL A 195 -3.31 6.57 -8.35
C VAL A 195 -3.81 6.40 -6.92
N GLY A 196 -5.13 6.35 -6.77
CA GLY A 196 -5.82 6.37 -5.47
C GLY A 196 -6.14 5.00 -4.89
N ASN A 197 -6.01 3.91 -5.67
CA ASN A 197 -6.24 2.56 -5.20
C ASN A 197 -5.31 1.54 -5.84
N GLN A 198 -5.01 0.46 -5.10
CA GLN A 198 -4.28 -0.70 -5.55
C GLN A 198 -4.85 -1.94 -4.84
N ASN A 199 -4.67 -3.13 -5.38
CA ASN A 199 -4.97 -4.37 -4.65
C ASN A 199 -3.75 -4.86 -3.84
N LEU A 200 -3.98 -5.79 -2.90
CA LEU A 200 -2.90 -6.33 -2.07
C LEU A 200 -1.84 -7.11 -2.87
N ALA A 201 -2.19 -7.63 -4.05
CA ALA A 201 -1.23 -8.25 -4.95
C ALA A 201 -0.36 -7.24 -5.72
N GLY A 202 -0.65 -5.94 -5.65
CA GLY A 202 0.11 -4.89 -6.32
C GLY A 202 -0.03 -4.86 -7.84
N ASN A 203 -1.03 -5.51 -8.43
CA ASN A 203 -1.17 -5.71 -9.88
C ASN A 203 -2.51 -5.25 -10.46
N ALA A 204 -3.38 -4.61 -9.68
CA ALA A 204 -4.64 -4.09 -10.22
C ALA A 204 -4.42 -2.87 -11.09
N ALA A 205 -5.21 -2.76 -12.15
CA ALA A 205 -5.33 -1.51 -12.88
C ALA A 205 -5.94 -0.42 -11.98
N ALA A 206 -5.39 0.78 -12.05
CA ALA A 206 -5.92 1.92 -11.31
C ALA A 206 -7.37 2.22 -11.74
N SER A 207 -8.28 2.27 -10.78
CA SER A 207 -9.69 2.61 -10.99
C SER A 207 -10.11 3.89 -10.27
N THR A 208 -9.31 4.34 -9.32
CA THR A 208 -9.52 5.57 -8.56
C THR A 208 -8.29 6.48 -8.71
N TRP A 209 -8.55 7.77 -8.91
CA TRP A 209 -7.51 8.77 -9.12
C TRP A 209 -7.78 9.99 -8.26
N TYR A 210 -6.71 10.55 -7.69
CA TYR A 210 -6.77 11.78 -6.90
C TYR A 210 -5.93 12.88 -7.53
N ASN A 211 -6.23 14.12 -7.18
CA ASN A 211 -5.55 15.30 -7.71
C ASN A 211 -5.50 15.25 -9.25
N MET A 212 -6.61 14.78 -9.85
CA MET A 212 -6.73 14.69 -11.30
C MET A 212 -6.79 16.11 -11.86
N ASN A 213 -6.04 16.42 -12.76
CA ASN A 213 -6.28 17.34 -13.81
C ASN A 213 -5.07 17.81 -14.51
N GLY A 214 -4.98 17.34 -15.33
CA GLY A 214 -4.57 17.63 -16.22
C GLY A 214 -3.54 18.18 -17.04
N ARG A 215 -3.59 19.24 -17.40
CA ARG A 215 -2.53 19.89 -18.14
C ARG A 215 -1.42 20.29 -17.19
N ALA A 216 -0.33 19.58 -17.26
CA ALA A 216 0.90 19.99 -16.63
C ALA A 216 1.38 21.37 -17.13
N ASP A 217 0.93 21.77 -18.31
CA ASP A 217 1.21 23.04 -18.97
C ASP A 217 0.14 24.14 -18.71
N GLU A 218 -0.97 23.84 -17.99
CA GLU A 218 -2.02 24.82 -17.69
C GLU A 218 -2.07 25.13 -16.18
N PRO A 219 -1.30 26.12 -15.73
CA PRO A 219 -1.08 26.41 -14.32
C PRO A 219 -2.35 26.61 -13.50
N THR A 220 -3.35 27.26 -14.09
CA THR A 220 -4.60 27.58 -13.41
C THR A 220 -5.40 26.34 -13.06
N ARG A 221 -5.42 25.36 -13.93
CA ARG A 221 -6.14 24.10 -13.69
C ARG A 221 -5.45 23.22 -12.67
N VAL A 222 -4.13 23.14 -12.74
CA VAL A 222 -3.35 22.43 -11.74
C VAL A 222 -3.55 23.06 -10.36
N LYS A 223 -3.58 24.39 -10.27
CA LYS A 223 -3.90 25.12 -9.04
C LYS A 223 -5.32 24.82 -8.54
N ASN A 224 -6.32 24.97 -9.41
CA ASN A 224 -7.71 24.78 -9.03
C ASN A 224 -7.98 23.33 -8.62
N HIS A 225 -7.27 22.41 -9.21
CA HIS A 225 -7.42 20.98 -8.96
C HIS A 225 -7.06 20.57 -7.55
N ILE A 226 -6.06 21.17 -6.96
CA ILE A 226 -5.68 20.95 -5.55
C ILE A 226 -6.55 21.77 -4.59
N ILE A 227 -7.13 22.89 -5.08
CA ILE A 227 -7.92 23.82 -4.26
C ILE A 227 -9.40 23.52 -4.34
N ASP A 228 -9.87 22.95 -5.44
CA ASP A 228 -11.30 22.79 -5.74
C ASP A 228 -11.98 21.68 -4.92
N GLY A 229 -11.27 20.92 -4.13
CA GLY A 229 -11.87 19.91 -3.22
C GLY A 229 -12.62 18.77 -3.90
N SER A 230 -13.09 18.91 -5.14
CA SER A 230 -13.92 17.89 -5.82
C SER A 230 -13.15 16.63 -6.19
N THR A 231 -11.83 16.75 -6.38
CA THR A 231 -10.92 15.65 -6.71
C THR A 231 -9.75 15.54 -5.75
N TYR A 232 -9.64 16.52 -4.83
CA TYR A 232 -8.64 16.51 -3.77
C TYR A 232 -9.11 15.65 -2.62
N LYS A 233 -8.26 14.71 -2.20
CA LYS A 233 -8.54 13.88 -1.05
C LYS A 233 -7.72 14.37 0.15
N ALA A 234 -8.34 15.10 1.06
CA ALA A 234 -7.69 15.67 2.25
C ALA A 234 -6.94 14.61 3.09
N SER A 235 -7.48 13.39 3.17
CA SER A 235 -6.83 12.28 3.87
C SER A 235 -5.51 11.82 3.24
N CYS A 236 -5.21 12.23 2.00
CA CYS A 236 -3.96 11.95 1.31
C CYS A 236 -3.03 13.18 1.21
N GLU A 237 -3.38 14.30 1.82
CA GLU A 237 -2.60 15.55 1.72
C GLU A 237 -1.15 15.36 2.16
N THR A 238 -0.94 14.73 3.30
CA THR A 238 0.41 14.48 3.83
C THR A 238 1.29 13.64 2.90
N LEU A 239 0.67 12.85 2.01
CA LEU A 239 1.35 12.00 1.03
C LEU A 239 1.61 12.73 -0.28
N THR A 240 0.78 13.70 -0.66
CA THR A 240 0.75 14.26 -2.01
C THR A 240 1.04 15.75 -2.11
N TYR A 241 1.13 16.44 -0.98
CA TYR A 241 1.30 17.91 -0.93
C TYR A 241 2.31 18.32 0.13
N LYS A 242 3.10 19.36 -0.16
CA LYS A 242 4.00 20.05 0.79
C LYS A 242 3.94 21.56 0.58
N GLY A 243 3.55 22.30 1.61
CA GLY A 243 3.81 23.74 1.70
C GLY A 243 5.31 23.97 1.95
N VAL A 244 5.92 24.93 1.26
CA VAL A 244 7.38 25.14 1.31
C VAL A 244 7.71 26.55 1.80
N SER A 245 7.22 27.60 1.15
CA SER A 245 7.44 29.01 1.48
C SER A 245 8.94 29.36 1.61
N GLN A 246 9.76 28.90 0.66
CA GLN A 246 11.23 29.06 0.69
C GLN A 246 11.71 30.00 -0.40
N SER A 247 12.43 31.08 0.01
CA SER A 247 13.11 31.97 -0.93
C SER A 247 14.43 31.36 -1.42
N VAL A 248 14.67 31.46 -2.73
CA VAL A 248 15.89 30.96 -3.39
C VAL A 248 16.48 32.09 -4.24
N ALA A 249 17.66 32.59 -3.84
CA ALA A 249 18.34 33.63 -4.57
C ALA A 249 18.70 33.21 -5.99
N ASN A 250 18.90 34.18 -6.87
CA ASN A 250 19.35 33.88 -8.24
C ASN A 250 20.70 33.17 -8.21
N GLY A 251 20.85 32.13 -9.01
CA GLY A 251 22.01 31.24 -9.05
C GLY A 251 22.16 30.30 -7.86
N ALA A 252 21.33 30.40 -6.84
CA ALA A 252 21.39 29.56 -5.66
C ALA A 252 20.52 28.29 -5.80
N ALA A 253 20.78 27.33 -4.89
CA ALA A 253 19.99 26.13 -4.71
C ALA A 253 19.30 26.14 -3.35
N HIS A 254 18.08 25.63 -3.30
CA HIS A 254 17.43 25.19 -2.06
C HIS A 254 17.54 23.67 -1.97
N THR A 255 18.26 23.19 -0.98
CA THR A 255 18.39 21.77 -0.64
C THR A 255 17.89 21.59 0.79
N PRO A 256 16.66 21.11 1.00
CA PRO A 256 16.15 20.88 2.34
C PRO A 256 16.95 19.79 3.05
N SER A 257 17.06 19.85 4.37
CA SER A 257 17.77 18.86 5.19
C SER A 257 17.18 17.45 5.02
N THR A 258 15.88 17.37 4.83
CA THR A 258 15.16 16.17 4.39
C THR A 258 14.45 16.52 3.10
N PRO A 259 14.62 15.76 2.01
CA PRO A 259 13.90 15.96 0.76
C PRO A 259 12.39 16.02 0.96
N TYR A 260 11.69 16.73 0.08
CA TYR A 260 10.24 16.68 0.04
C TYR A 260 9.81 15.32 -0.50
N LEU A 261 9.23 14.48 0.36
CA LEU A 261 8.83 13.12 0.03
C LEU A 261 7.33 13.06 -0.25
N PHE A 262 6.99 12.39 -1.34
CA PHE A 262 5.62 12.15 -1.79
C PHE A 262 5.42 10.66 -2.03
N TYR A 263 4.18 10.20 -1.89
CA TYR A 263 3.84 8.79 -2.02
C TYR A 263 2.54 8.63 -2.82
N SER A 264 2.53 7.67 -3.73
CA SER A 264 1.35 7.24 -4.46
C SER A 264 1.46 5.76 -4.80
N PHE A 265 0.37 5.11 -5.15
CA PHE A 265 0.49 3.80 -5.79
C PHE A 265 1.18 3.94 -7.16
N PRO A 266 1.85 2.86 -7.64
CA PRO A 266 2.46 2.84 -8.96
C PRO A 266 1.46 3.23 -10.05
N ASN A 267 1.87 4.10 -10.96
CA ASN A 267 1.05 4.55 -12.08
C ASN A 267 1.58 3.94 -13.38
N SER A 268 0.90 2.93 -13.90
CA SER A 268 1.29 2.25 -15.14
C SER A 268 0.89 2.99 -16.42
N SER A 269 0.25 4.16 -16.33
CA SER A 269 -0.15 4.92 -17.51
C SER A 269 1.06 5.45 -18.27
N THR A 270 1.08 5.24 -19.58
CA THR A 270 2.06 5.81 -20.50
C THR A 270 1.55 7.08 -21.19
N ALA A 271 0.27 7.43 -21.01
CA ALA A 271 -0.33 8.59 -21.63
C ALA A 271 0.24 9.89 -21.06
N ALA A 272 0.68 10.78 -21.95
CA ALA A 272 1.12 12.11 -21.56
C ALA A 272 -0.02 12.91 -20.90
N PRO A 273 0.27 13.74 -19.90
CA PRO A 273 -0.72 14.64 -19.33
C PRO A 273 -1.24 15.60 -20.41
N SER A 274 -2.54 15.55 -20.71
CA SER A 274 -3.13 16.24 -21.86
C SER A 274 -4.22 17.26 -21.51
N GLY A 275 -4.34 17.60 -20.24
CA GLY A 275 -5.32 18.62 -19.84
C GLY A 275 -6.65 18.07 -19.40
N PHE A 276 -7.55 19.00 -19.03
CA PHE A 276 -8.90 18.64 -18.60
C PHE A 276 -9.65 17.94 -19.72
N GLN A 277 -10.09 16.74 -19.40
CA GLN A 277 -11.01 15.99 -20.26
C GLN A 277 -12.35 15.89 -19.53
N SER A 278 -13.45 16.00 -20.28
CA SER A 278 -14.80 15.80 -19.74
C SER A 278 -15.01 14.35 -19.26
N THR A 279 -14.23 13.42 -19.79
CA THR A 279 -14.13 12.03 -19.34
C THR A 279 -12.70 11.78 -18.92
N PHE A 280 -12.53 11.24 -17.72
CA PHE A 280 -11.21 10.91 -17.19
C PHE A 280 -10.52 9.83 -18.06
N ALA A 281 -9.27 10.08 -18.42
CA ALA A 281 -8.36 9.09 -18.97
C ALA A 281 -7.11 9.01 -18.10
N ALA A 282 -6.64 7.80 -17.84
CA ALA A 282 -5.42 7.57 -17.06
C ALA A 282 -4.22 8.25 -17.73
N GLN A 283 -3.47 9.03 -16.97
CA GLN A 283 -2.31 9.79 -17.44
C GLN A 283 -1.13 9.59 -16.48
N ARG A 284 0.09 9.85 -16.94
CA ARG A 284 1.27 9.81 -16.06
C ARG A 284 1.13 10.78 -14.90
N SER A 285 1.71 10.42 -13.77
CA SER A 285 1.79 11.29 -12.61
C SER A 285 2.72 12.47 -12.87
N VAL A 286 2.42 13.61 -12.26
CA VAL A 286 3.17 14.85 -12.42
C VAL A 286 3.52 15.41 -11.05
N LEU A 287 4.81 15.69 -10.82
CA LEU A 287 5.25 16.50 -9.69
C LEU A 287 5.28 17.96 -10.11
N THR A 288 4.53 18.82 -9.44
CA THR A 288 4.46 20.25 -9.76
C THR A 288 5.10 21.08 -8.65
N VAL A 289 6.09 21.88 -9.01
CA VAL A 289 6.67 22.92 -8.15
C VAL A 289 5.97 24.22 -8.45
N VAL A 290 5.43 24.89 -7.45
CA VAL A 290 4.82 26.22 -7.58
C VAL A 290 5.76 27.25 -6.98
N ALA A 291 6.08 28.28 -7.77
CA ALA A 291 6.93 29.36 -7.31
C ALA A 291 6.38 30.74 -7.68
N THR A 292 6.61 31.71 -6.81
CA THR A 292 6.36 33.12 -7.05
C THR A 292 7.64 33.80 -7.54
N ILE A 293 7.55 34.46 -8.70
CA ILE A 293 8.64 35.19 -9.34
C ILE A 293 8.15 36.60 -9.66
N SER A 294 8.81 37.62 -9.14
CA SER A 294 8.40 39.02 -9.34
C SER A 294 6.90 39.26 -9.07
N GLY A 295 6.37 38.67 -8.01
CA GLY A 295 4.96 38.79 -7.60
C GLY A 295 3.97 37.97 -8.41
N LYS A 296 4.41 37.17 -9.39
CA LYS A 296 3.54 36.31 -10.21
C LYS A 296 3.79 34.85 -9.87
N THR A 297 2.73 34.05 -9.84
CA THR A 297 2.80 32.60 -9.58
C THR A 297 3.04 31.83 -10.87
N TYR A 298 3.99 30.91 -10.83
CA TYR A 298 4.35 30.01 -11.93
C TYR A 298 4.33 28.57 -11.45
N TYR A 299 4.08 27.66 -12.39
CA TYR A 299 3.96 26.21 -12.16
C TYR A 299 4.99 25.50 -13.02
N TYR A 300 5.76 24.62 -12.40
CA TYR A 300 6.82 23.86 -13.04
C TYR A 300 6.50 22.36 -12.92
N PRO A 301 5.78 21.80 -13.91
CA PRO A 301 5.43 20.39 -13.92
C PRO A 301 6.63 19.53 -14.35
N VAL A 302 6.83 18.43 -13.65
CA VAL A 302 7.77 17.37 -14.00
C VAL A 302 6.97 16.09 -14.16
N VAL A 303 6.91 15.58 -15.38
CA VAL A 303 6.25 14.30 -15.67
C VAL A 303 7.11 13.19 -15.09
N LEU A 304 6.50 12.31 -14.31
CA LEU A 304 7.17 11.17 -13.74
C LEU A 304 7.11 10.01 -14.75
N ASP A 305 8.26 9.46 -15.08
CA ASP A 305 8.38 8.25 -15.87
C ASP A 305 8.31 7.02 -14.95
N ASN A 306 7.71 5.94 -15.47
CA ASN A 306 7.56 4.68 -14.75
C ASN A 306 8.86 3.86 -14.79
#